data_fd88a208db2496c31d6446e2f0672d7f
#
_entry.id   fd88a208db2496c31d6446e2f0672d7f
#
_cell.length_a   1.000
_cell.length_b   1.000
_cell.length_c   1.000
_cell.angle_alpha   90.00
_cell.angle_beta   90.00
_cell.angle_gamma   90.00
#
_symmetry.space_group_name_H-M   'P 1'
#
loop_
_entity.id
_entity.type
_entity.pdbx_description
1 polymer ?
#
loop_
_entity_poly.entity_id
_entity_poly.type
_entity_poly.pdbx_seq_one_letter_code
_entity_poly.pdbx_strand_id
1 'polypeptide(L)'
;MEKDKCDVSKSCDSCEKEKTCSSNEKEEHEEKRLAQKLSRIRSKIMVMSGKGGVGKSTVAVNLAASLALQDYAVGILDADIHGPDIPRMCGVENQPLLSHGVGVNPVRVFKGLQIVSMGLLSQDPDKAIVWSH
;
A
#
# COMPACT_ATOMS: atom_id res chain seq x y z
N MET A 1 -33.35 20.05 1.88
CA MET A 1 -32.85 19.14 0.86
C MET A 1 -31.55 18.55 1.38
N GLU A 2 -31.65 17.40 1.96
CA GLU A 2 -30.51 16.65 2.52
C GLU A 2 -29.71 16.10 1.32
N LYS A 3 -28.49 16.59 1.12
CA LYS A 3 -27.57 16.03 0.12
C LYS A 3 -27.18 14.64 0.63
N ASP A 4 -27.70 13.61 0.01
CA ASP A 4 -27.29 12.22 0.25
C ASP A 4 -25.77 12.13 0.20
N LYS A 5 -25.14 11.99 1.36
CA LYS A 5 -23.70 11.80 1.49
C LYS A 5 -23.34 10.45 0.89
N CYS A 6 -22.32 10.44 0.02
CA CYS A 6 -21.76 9.18 -0.47
C CYS A 6 -21.30 8.32 0.71
N ASP A 7 -21.56 7.02 0.61
CA ASP A 7 -21.12 6.04 1.61
C ASP A 7 -19.60 5.84 1.50
N VAL A 8 -18.87 6.30 2.51
CA VAL A 8 -17.40 6.23 2.59
C VAL A 8 -16.86 4.80 2.57
N SER A 9 -17.73 3.79 2.78
CA SER A 9 -17.34 2.37 2.75
C SER A 9 -17.17 1.81 1.35
N LYS A 10 -17.78 2.44 0.32
CA LYS A 10 -17.75 1.98 -1.07
C LYS A 10 -16.73 2.76 -1.90
N SER A 11 -16.12 2.11 -2.91
CA SER A 11 -15.25 2.83 -3.86
C SER A 11 -16.11 3.68 -4.81
N CYS A 12 -15.52 4.76 -5.36
CA CYS A 12 -16.21 5.60 -6.32
C CYS A 12 -16.64 4.82 -7.57
N ASP A 13 -15.87 3.81 -8.00
CA ASP A 13 -16.18 2.95 -9.16
C ASP A 13 -17.38 2.03 -8.94
N SER A 14 -17.77 1.77 -7.69
CA SER A 14 -18.94 0.94 -7.33
C SER A 14 -20.13 1.77 -6.84
N CYS A 15 -20.07 3.10 -6.98
CA CYS A 15 -21.12 4.00 -6.55
C CYS A 15 -22.12 4.25 -7.68
N GLU A 16 -23.42 4.11 -7.40
CA GLU A 16 -24.48 4.38 -8.37
C GLU A 16 -24.49 5.82 -8.92
N LYS A 17 -23.81 6.74 -8.25
CA LYS A 17 -23.67 8.15 -8.61
C LYS A 17 -22.37 8.48 -9.37
N GLU A 18 -21.61 7.49 -9.81
CA GLU A 18 -20.30 7.68 -10.49
C GLU A 18 -20.36 8.69 -11.64
N LYS A 19 -21.45 8.68 -12.42
CA LYS A 19 -21.64 9.54 -13.60
C LYS A 19 -22.02 11.00 -13.28
N THR A 20 -22.37 11.30 -12.04
CA THR A 20 -22.86 12.62 -11.63
C THR A 20 -21.95 13.37 -10.67
N CYS A 21 -20.91 12.68 -10.13
CA CYS A 21 -19.93 13.30 -9.24
C CYS A 21 -18.89 14.12 -10.02
N SER A 22 -18.61 15.33 -9.57
CA SER A 22 -17.51 16.12 -10.09
C SER A 22 -16.16 15.52 -9.67
N SER A 23 -15.07 15.84 -10.41
CA SER A 23 -13.72 15.37 -10.08
C SER A 23 -13.32 15.71 -8.64
N ASN A 24 -13.63 16.91 -8.18
CA ASN A 24 -13.32 17.39 -6.82
C ASN A 24 -14.08 16.59 -5.74
N GLU A 25 -15.33 16.20 -6.00
CA GLU A 25 -16.11 15.38 -5.05
C GLU A 25 -15.57 13.95 -4.95
N LYS A 26 -15.04 13.40 -6.06
CA LYS A 26 -14.39 12.09 -6.06
C LYS A 26 -13.10 12.12 -5.24
N GLU A 27 -12.25 13.11 -5.45
CA GLU A 27 -11.00 13.30 -4.69
C GLU A 27 -11.26 13.45 -3.19
N GLU A 28 -12.20 14.31 -2.80
CA GLU A 28 -12.56 14.52 -1.39
C GLU A 28 -13.10 13.24 -0.73
N HIS A 29 -13.86 12.44 -1.47
CA HIS A 29 -14.37 11.16 -1.00
C HIS A 29 -13.24 10.13 -0.80
N GLU A 30 -12.30 10.05 -1.75
CA GLU A 30 -11.13 9.15 -1.65
C GLU A 30 -10.20 9.55 -0.51
N GLU A 31 -9.95 10.84 -0.31
CA GLU A 31 -9.17 11.35 0.82
C GLU A 31 -9.79 10.97 2.16
N LYS A 32 -11.10 11.17 2.31
CA LYS A 32 -11.82 10.77 3.54
C LYS A 32 -11.73 9.28 3.80
N ARG A 33 -11.86 8.48 2.75
CA ARG A 33 -11.75 7.02 2.81
C ARG A 33 -10.33 6.57 3.18
N LEU A 34 -9.32 7.21 2.59
CA LEU A 34 -7.92 6.96 2.93
C LEU A 34 -7.63 7.33 4.39
N ALA A 35 -8.05 8.52 4.82
CA ALA A 35 -7.90 8.96 6.19
C ALA A 35 -8.55 7.99 7.19
N GLN A 36 -9.75 7.49 6.90
CA GLN A 36 -10.43 6.51 7.72
C GLN A 36 -9.69 5.17 7.78
N LYS A 37 -9.09 4.71 6.67
CA LYS A 37 -8.26 3.49 6.67
C LYS A 37 -6.98 3.69 7.46
N LEU A 38 -6.31 4.84 7.26
CA LEU A 38 -5.08 5.17 7.95
C LEU A 38 -5.28 5.41 9.45
N SER A 39 -6.46 5.81 9.91
CA SER A 39 -6.74 5.98 11.33
C SER A 39 -6.70 4.66 12.13
N ARG A 40 -6.86 3.52 11.45
CA ARG A 40 -6.73 2.19 12.05
C ARG A 40 -5.27 1.79 12.31
N ILE A 41 -4.32 2.49 11.71
CA ILE A 41 -2.89 2.24 11.92
C ILE A 41 -2.42 3.14 13.05
N ARG A 42 -2.05 2.51 14.17
CA ARG A 42 -1.65 3.21 15.41
C ARG A 42 -0.43 4.09 15.22
N SER A 43 0.61 3.56 14.61
CA SER A 43 1.88 4.27 14.41
C SER A 43 2.33 4.15 12.96
N LYS A 44 2.71 5.27 12.37
CA LYS A 44 3.19 5.35 10.98
C LYS A 44 4.60 5.92 11.02
N ILE A 45 5.56 5.14 10.54
CA ILE A 45 6.98 5.49 10.51
C ILE A 45 7.40 5.59 9.05
N MET A 46 8.01 6.70 8.68
CA MET A 46 8.53 6.92 7.33
C MET A 46 10.06 6.90 7.36
N VAL A 47 10.65 6.06 6.52
CA VAL A 47 12.12 6.00 6.34
C VAL A 47 12.45 6.65 5.00
N MET A 48 13.11 7.81 5.05
CA MET A 48 13.41 8.63 3.87
C MET A 48 14.91 8.94 3.78
N SER A 49 15.38 9.17 2.56
CA SER A 49 16.71 9.71 2.29
C SER A 49 16.76 10.41 0.95
N GLY A 50 17.48 11.51 0.87
CA GLY A 50 17.76 12.23 -0.38
C GLY A 50 18.86 11.58 -1.25
N LYS A 51 19.53 10.50 -0.77
CA LYS A 51 20.57 9.77 -1.52
C LYS A 51 20.20 8.31 -1.67
N GLY A 52 20.55 7.73 -2.82
CA GLY A 52 20.52 6.28 -3.04
C GLY A 52 21.63 5.58 -2.24
N GLY A 53 21.47 4.29 -1.94
CA GLY A 53 22.51 3.43 -1.36
C GLY A 53 22.88 3.69 0.11
N VAL A 54 22.14 4.53 0.84
CA VAL A 54 22.43 4.87 2.26
C VAL A 54 21.78 3.91 3.27
N GLY A 55 21.14 2.85 2.81
CA GLY A 55 20.58 1.83 3.69
C GLY A 55 19.12 2.05 4.12
N LYS A 56 18.32 2.85 3.39
CA LYS A 56 16.88 3.04 3.70
C LYS A 56 16.13 1.73 3.89
N SER A 57 16.19 0.86 2.87
CA SER A 57 15.51 -0.44 2.88
C SER A 57 16.03 -1.33 4.02
N THR A 58 17.34 -1.31 4.26
CA THR A 58 17.97 -2.03 5.37
C THR A 58 17.42 -1.59 6.73
N VAL A 59 17.33 -0.29 6.96
CA VAL A 59 16.78 0.27 8.20
C VAL A 59 15.31 -0.10 8.34
N ALA A 60 14.51 0.07 7.27
CA ALA A 60 13.09 -0.23 7.29
C ALA A 60 12.81 -1.71 7.61
N VAL A 61 13.50 -2.63 6.95
CA VAL A 61 13.34 -4.08 7.16
C VAL A 61 13.76 -4.48 8.57
N ASN A 62 14.92 -4.04 9.05
CA ASN A 62 15.40 -4.40 10.38
C ASN A 62 14.52 -3.83 11.50
N LEU A 63 14.05 -2.59 11.35
CA LEU A 63 13.10 -1.99 12.29
C LEU A 63 11.80 -2.79 12.35
N ALA A 64 11.22 -3.09 11.17
CA ALA A 64 9.98 -3.85 11.07
C ALA A 64 10.14 -5.28 11.64
N ALA A 65 11.24 -5.94 11.33
CA ALA A 65 11.54 -7.26 11.88
C ALA A 65 11.69 -7.24 13.41
N SER A 66 12.39 -6.25 13.93
CA SER A 66 12.58 -6.07 15.39
C SER A 66 11.24 -5.86 16.11
N LEU A 67 10.34 -5.07 15.52
CA LEU A 67 9.00 -4.86 16.08
C LEU A 67 8.14 -6.12 15.99
N ALA A 68 8.19 -6.84 14.85
CA ALA A 68 7.45 -8.09 14.71
C ALA A 68 7.94 -9.19 15.66
N LEU A 69 9.24 -9.22 15.97
CA LEU A 69 9.79 -10.12 16.99
C LEU A 69 9.29 -9.82 18.41
N GLN A 70 8.88 -8.59 18.67
CA GLN A 70 8.22 -8.16 19.90
C GLN A 70 6.68 -8.31 19.85
N ASP A 71 6.19 -9.13 18.91
CA ASP A 71 4.77 -9.45 18.70
C ASP A 71 3.87 -8.27 18.28
N TYR A 72 4.46 -7.18 17.75
CA TYR A 72 3.67 -6.13 17.09
C TYR A 72 3.21 -6.59 15.71
N ALA A 73 1.99 -6.21 15.33
CA ALA A 73 1.52 -6.32 13.95
C ALA A 73 2.15 -5.19 13.11
N VAL A 74 2.99 -5.55 12.16
CA VAL A 74 3.78 -4.60 11.37
C VAL A 74 3.51 -4.78 9.89
N GLY A 75 3.30 -3.66 9.18
CA GLY A 75 3.24 -3.63 7.72
C GLY A 75 4.36 -2.77 7.15
N ILE A 76 5.03 -3.27 6.12
CA ILE A 76 5.93 -2.46 5.28
C ILE A 76 5.21 -2.12 3.98
N LEU A 77 5.17 -0.84 3.64
CA LEU A 77 4.81 -0.36 2.32
C LEU A 77 6.09 0.10 1.61
N ASP A 78 6.53 -0.67 0.62
CA ASP A 78 7.66 -0.34 -0.22
C ASP A 78 7.16 0.42 -1.45
N ALA A 79 7.42 1.72 -1.46
CA ALA A 79 7.04 2.63 -2.52
C ALA A 79 8.18 2.91 -3.52
N ASP A 80 9.30 2.19 -3.43
CA ASP A 80 10.39 2.31 -4.41
C ASP A 80 10.01 1.57 -5.69
N ILE A 81 9.79 2.35 -6.77
CA ILE A 81 9.38 1.84 -8.07
C ILE A 81 10.59 1.35 -8.86
N HIS A 82 11.76 1.98 -8.69
CA HIS A 82 12.93 1.73 -9.50
C HIS A 82 13.82 0.59 -9.00
N GLY A 83 13.78 0.33 -7.70
CA GLY A 83 14.60 -0.71 -7.08
C GLY A 83 13.95 -1.28 -5.82
N PRO A 84 12.82 -2.00 -5.93
CA PRO A 84 12.10 -2.53 -4.79
C PRO A 84 12.86 -3.72 -4.16
N ASP A 85 13.83 -3.42 -3.32
CA ASP A 85 14.71 -4.43 -2.69
C ASP A 85 14.08 -5.13 -1.46
N ILE A 86 13.03 -4.57 -0.88
CA ILE A 86 12.43 -5.09 0.36
C ILE A 86 11.93 -6.52 0.23
N PRO A 87 11.22 -6.93 -0.85
CA PRO A 87 10.79 -8.32 -1.02
C PRO A 87 11.96 -9.31 -1.02
N ARG A 88 13.06 -8.96 -1.70
CA ARG A 88 14.27 -9.76 -1.76
C ARG A 88 14.94 -9.88 -0.38
N MET A 89 15.05 -8.78 0.34
CA MET A 89 15.62 -8.77 1.70
C MET A 89 14.81 -9.62 2.68
N CYS A 90 13.51 -9.77 2.43
CA CYS A 90 12.60 -10.57 3.25
C CYS A 90 12.39 -12.00 2.72
N GLY A 91 13.02 -12.38 1.60
CA GLY A 91 12.92 -13.72 1.01
C GLY A 91 11.52 -14.03 0.43
N VAL A 92 10.78 -13.01 0.00
CA VAL A 92 9.41 -13.16 -0.55
C VAL A 92 9.28 -12.63 -1.98
N GLU A 93 10.39 -12.44 -2.69
CA GLU A 93 10.44 -11.91 -4.04
C GLU A 93 9.64 -12.70 -5.07
N ASN A 94 9.43 -13.99 -4.81
CA ASN A 94 8.67 -14.89 -5.70
C ASN A 94 7.20 -15.08 -5.28
N GLN A 95 6.72 -14.33 -4.30
CA GLN A 95 5.33 -14.40 -3.87
C GLN A 95 4.49 -13.33 -4.56
N PRO A 96 3.50 -13.71 -5.39
CA PRO A 96 2.70 -12.73 -6.11
C PRO A 96 1.80 -11.95 -5.14
N LEU A 97 1.63 -10.68 -5.43
CA LEU A 97 0.65 -9.83 -4.75
C LEU A 97 -0.72 -10.11 -5.35
N LEU A 98 -1.60 -10.76 -4.58
CA LEU A 98 -2.95 -11.06 -5.04
C LEU A 98 -3.85 -9.84 -4.91
N SER A 99 -4.43 -9.41 -6.01
CA SER A 99 -5.43 -8.34 -6.05
C SER A 99 -6.82 -8.92 -5.84
N HIS A 100 -7.58 -8.33 -4.93
CA HIS A 100 -9.00 -8.62 -4.73
C HIS A 100 -9.82 -7.32 -4.84
N GLY A 101 -10.43 -7.11 -5.99
CA GLY A 101 -11.30 -5.95 -6.24
C GLY A 101 -10.59 -4.62 -6.00
N VAL A 102 -10.88 -3.96 -4.88
CA VAL A 102 -10.42 -2.59 -4.57
C VAL A 102 -9.11 -2.55 -3.78
N GLY A 103 -8.36 -3.65 -3.71
CA GLY A 103 -7.14 -3.68 -2.90
C GLY A 103 -6.23 -4.84 -3.21
N VAL A 104 -5.08 -4.85 -2.55
CA VAL A 104 -4.11 -5.92 -2.63
C VAL A 104 -3.94 -6.59 -1.27
N ASN A 105 -3.78 -7.92 -1.26
CA ASN A 105 -3.47 -8.64 -0.04
C ASN A 105 -1.97 -8.55 0.22
N PRO A 106 -1.55 -8.11 1.41
CA PRO A 106 -0.14 -8.07 1.74
C PRO A 106 0.45 -9.48 1.83
N VAL A 107 1.70 -9.62 1.41
CA VAL A 107 2.46 -10.86 1.56
C VAL A 107 2.90 -11.00 3.01
N ARG A 108 2.68 -12.18 3.61
CA ARG A 108 3.13 -12.49 4.97
C ARG A 108 4.57 -13.00 4.93
N VAL A 109 5.42 -12.45 5.79
CA VAL A 109 6.83 -12.85 5.91
C VAL A 109 7.03 -13.80 7.09
N PHE A 110 6.89 -13.28 8.30
CA PHE A 110 6.93 -14.09 9.53
C PHE A 110 6.17 -13.38 10.64
N LYS A 111 5.69 -14.14 11.63
CA LYS A 111 4.90 -13.62 12.75
C LYS A 111 3.83 -12.62 12.27
N GLY A 112 3.87 -11.38 12.77
CA GLY A 112 2.97 -10.30 12.40
C GLY A 112 3.47 -9.38 11.29
N LEU A 113 4.59 -9.70 10.61
CA LEU A 113 5.16 -8.88 9.53
C LEU A 113 4.51 -9.17 8.20
N GLN A 114 4.02 -8.13 7.55
CA GLN A 114 3.41 -8.16 6.21
C GLN A 114 4.06 -7.12 5.31
N ILE A 115 4.08 -7.36 4.00
CA ILE A 115 4.71 -6.47 3.01
C ILE A 115 3.77 -6.24 1.84
N VAL A 116 3.70 -4.98 1.42
CA VAL A 116 3.19 -4.57 0.11
C VAL A 116 4.34 -3.85 -0.59
N SER A 117 4.74 -4.31 -1.76
CA SER A 117 5.80 -3.70 -2.57
C SER A 117 5.39 -3.63 -4.03
N MET A 118 5.77 -2.56 -4.70
CA MET A 118 5.58 -2.41 -6.14
C MET A 118 6.31 -3.52 -6.93
N GLY A 119 7.44 -4.03 -6.41
CA GLY A 119 8.16 -5.15 -7.02
C GLY A 119 7.40 -6.47 -7.03
N LEU A 120 6.39 -6.62 -6.19
CA LEU A 120 5.54 -7.82 -6.16
C LEU A 120 4.31 -7.71 -7.08
N LEU A 121 3.98 -6.50 -7.54
CA LEU A 121 2.89 -6.28 -8.50
C LEU A 121 3.29 -6.66 -9.93
N SER A 122 4.57 -6.58 -10.25
CA SER A 122 5.11 -6.80 -11.61
C SER A 122 5.35 -8.27 -11.96
N GLN A 123 4.94 -9.22 -11.14
CA GLN A 123 5.13 -10.65 -11.39
C GLN A 123 4.08 -11.29 -12.30
N ASP A 124 3.20 -10.51 -12.91
CA ASP A 124 2.34 -11.00 -13.99
C ASP A 124 3.16 -10.86 -15.30
N PRO A 125 3.70 -11.97 -15.87
CA PRO A 125 4.57 -11.93 -17.04
C PRO A 125 3.87 -11.36 -18.30
N ASP A 126 2.53 -11.29 -18.27
CA ASP A 126 1.72 -10.82 -19.40
C ASP A 126 1.31 -9.34 -19.28
N LYS A 127 1.63 -8.67 -18.18
CA LYS A 127 1.32 -7.24 -17.99
C LYS A 127 2.60 -6.41 -17.90
N ALA A 128 2.94 -5.78 -19.03
CA ALA A 128 3.89 -4.68 -19.02
C ALA A 128 3.31 -3.52 -18.18
N ILE A 129 3.95 -3.19 -17.05
CA ILE A 129 3.62 -1.97 -16.32
C ILE A 129 4.20 -0.80 -17.10
N VAL A 130 3.35 -0.11 -17.85
CA VAL A 130 3.73 1.11 -18.57
C VAL A 130 3.56 2.28 -17.62
N TRP A 131 4.66 2.86 -17.21
CA TRP A 131 4.66 4.12 -16.47
C TRP A 131 4.57 5.26 -17.51
N SER A 132 3.40 5.89 -17.60
CA SER A 132 3.27 7.16 -18.33
C SER A 132 3.72 8.31 -17.43
N HIS A 133 4.65 9.10 -17.94
CA HIS A 133 5.05 10.37 -17.34
C HIS A 133 4.00 11.44 -17.61
#